data_73382a7015fe86fbb7297ce424fb33b4
#
_entry.id   73382a7015fe86fbb7297ce424fb33b4
#
_cell.length_a   1.000
_cell.length_b   1.000
_cell.length_c   1.000
_cell.angle_alpha   90.00
_cell.angle_beta   90.00
_cell.angle_gamma   90.00
#
_symmetry.space_group_name_H-M   'P 1'
#
loop_
_entity.id
_entity.type
_entity.pdbx_description
1 polymer ?
#
loop_
_entity_poly.entity_id
_entity_poly.type
_entity_poly.pdbx_seq_one_letter_code
_entity_poly.pdbx_strand_id
1 'polypeptide(L)'
;QYAHDRNYSDVWKERDYTLHPENLKTSALIVHGLNDDNVKTKHFELMYDALKKAGQDVKLYLHQGDHVYPAAMSRGYGITANGQDFYDLLNTWLTHYLYGVDNHVESLPAVLAQNNYDPSKWTSYDNWKSSQRLFLNASSKRLEETISSDYAAAGVEIANRNETVSKASSKANLTFVSDVTEDTTIKGHIPVHFKAALAKGQG
;
A
#
# COMPACT_ATOMS: atom_id res chain seq x y z
N GLN A 1 6.08 -12.59 24.15
CA GLN A 1 4.63 -12.64 24.37
C GLN A 1 3.81 -12.47 23.09
N TYR A 2 4.34 -11.78 22.04
CA TYR A 2 3.64 -11.49 20.79
C TYR A 2 3.64 -12.63 19.77
N ALA A 3 4.34 -13.70 20.01
CA ALA A 3 4.63 -14.73 19.01
C ALA A 3 3.88 -16.06 19.28
N HIS A 4 3.03 -16.14 20.31
CA HIS A 4 2.54 -17.45 20.73
C HIS A 4 1.49 -18.08 19.81
N ASP A 5 0.66 -17.30 19.12
CA ASP A 5 -0.37 -17.88 18.26
C ASP A 5 -0.50 -17.25 16.87
N ARG A 6 0.26 -16.17 16.61
CA ARG A 6 0.23 -15.42 15.34
C ARG A 6 -1.16 -14.93 14.90
N ASN A 7 -2.15 -15.02 15.76
CA ASN A 7 -3.51 -14.58 15.49
C ASN A 7 -3.70 -13.11 15.84
N TYR A 8 -4.69 -12.50 15.21
CA TYR A 8 -5.13 -11.14 15.53
C TYR A 8 -5.84 -11.16 16.90
N SER A 9 -5.09 -10.88 17.94
CA SER A 9 -5.52 -10.92 19.34
C SER A 9 -5.83 -9.52 19.88
N ASP A 10 -6.28 -9.45 21.14
CA ASP A 10 -6.58 -8.17 21.80
C ASP A 10 -5.37 -7.24 21.88
N VAL A 11 -4.16 -7.80 21.97
CA VAL A 11 -2.90 -7.02 21.86
C VAL A 11 -2.81 -6.22 20.56
N TRP A 12 -3.24 -6.80 19.47
CA TRP A 12 -3.27 -6.12 18.17
C TRP A 12 -4.42 -5.15 18.07
N LYS A 13 -5.60 -5.51 18.56
CA LYS A 13 -6.78 -4.64 18.57
C LYS A 13 -6.56 -3.36 19.35
N GLU A 14 -5.90 -3.43 20.50
CA GLU A 14 -5.54 -2.25 21.30
C GLU A 14 -4.66 -1.24 20.54
N ARG A 15 -3.95 -1.70 19.53
CA ARG A 15 -3.02 -0.91 18.72
C ARG A 15 -3.56 -0.58 17.33
N ASP A 16 -4.74 -1.05 17.01
CA ASP A 16 -5.39 -0.81 15.73
C ASP A 16 -6.30 0.42 15.84
N TYR A 17 -5.72 1.58 15.59
CA TYR A 17 -6.44 2.86 15.65
C TYR A 17 -7.56 2.98 14.61
N THR A 18 -7.59 2.10 13.61
CA THR A 18 -8.64 2.08 12.58
C THR A 18 -9.97 1.52 13.08
N LEU A 19 -9.97 0.80 14.22
CA LEU A 19 -11.18 0.26 14.83
C LEU A 19 -12.08 1.34 15.46
N HIS A 20 -11.50 2.48 15.82
CA HIS A 20 -12.18 3.57 16.50
C HIS A 20 -12.03 4.90 15.75
N PRO A 21 -12.52 4.99 14.50
CA PRO A 21 -12.38 6.20 13.69
C PRO A 21 -13.08 7.41 14.33
N GLU A 22 -14.10 7.19 15.16
CA GLU A 22 -14.78 8.25 15.91
C GLU A 22 -13.86 9.01 16.87
N ASN A 23 -12.73 8.43 17.24
CA ASN A 23 -11.71 9.07 18.09
C ASN A 23 -10.69 9.89 17.30
N LEU A 24 -10.66 9.78 15.98
CA LEU A 24 -9.75 10.52 15.11
C LEU A 24 -10.31 11.94 14.90
N LYS A 25 -9.66 12.95 15.47
CA LYS A 25 -10.12 14.34 15.49
C LYS A 25 -9.17 15.31 14.80
N THR A 26 -8.19 14.79 14.07
CA THR A 26 -7.14 15.62 13.45
C THR A 26 -7.13 15.44 11.94
N SER A 27 -6.83 16.53 11.23
CA SER A 27 -6.45 16.48 9.83
C SER A 27 -5.09 15.80 9.67
N ALA A 28 -4.85 15.14 8.55
CA ALA A 28 -3.62 14.39 8.34
C ALA A 28 -3.07 14.51 6.92
N LEU A 29 -1.78 14.80 6.81
CA LEU A 29 -1.00 14.59 5.60
C LEU A 29 -0.26 13.27 5.75
N ILE A 30 -0.71 12.24 5.06
CA ILE A 30 -0.09 10.91 5.08
C ILE A 30 0.95 10.85 3.95
N VAL A 31 2.19 10.59 4.32
CA VAL A 31 3.33 10.47 3.41
C VAL A 31 3.82 9.04 3.42
N HIS A 32 3.95 8.40 2.26
CA HIS A 32 4.35 7.00 2.19
C HIS A 32 5.11 6.66 0.90
N GLY A 33 6.11 5.78 1.04
CA GLY A 33 6.84 5.21 -0.09
C GLY A 33 6.13 4.00 -0.68
N LEU A 34 5.83 4.03 -1.96
CA LEU A 34 5.11 2.94 -2.64
C LEU A 34 5.93 1.66 -2.78
N ASN A 35 7.25 1.75 -2.63
CA ASN A 35 8.16 0.61 -2.58
C ASN A 35 8.60 0.23 -1.16
N ASP A 36 7.89 0.71 -0.13
CA ASP A 36 8.21 0.39 1.26
C ASP A 36 7.99 -1.10 1.54
N ASP A 37 9.06 -1.83 1.81
CA ASP A 37 9.05 -3.24 2.14
C ASP A 37 8.98 -3.51 3.65
N ASN A 38 9.18 -2.48 4.47
CA ASN A 38 9.11 -2.55 5.93
C ASN A 38 7.68 -2.24 6.41
N VAL A 39 7.18 -1.03 6.18
CA VAL A 39 5.79 -0.67 6.45
C VAL A 39 4.98 -0.80 5.17
N LYS A 40 4.21 -1.86 5.07
CA LYS A 40 3.47 -2.17 3.84
C LYS A 40 2.46 -1.09 3.47
N THR A 41 2.33 -0.82 2.19
CA THR A 41 1.43 0.20 1.63
C THR A 41 -0.02 0.08 2.09
N LYS A 42 -0.48 -1.12 2.42
CA LYS A 42 -1.80 -1.34 3.02
C LYS A 42 -2.05 -0.50 4.29
N HIS A 43 -1.01 -0.20 5.07
CA HIS A 43 -1.18 0.54 6.33
C HIS A 43 -1.59 1.99 6.13
N PHE A 44 -1.00 2.70 5.17
CA PHE A 44 -1.41 4.07 4.89
C PHE A 44 -2.86 4.12 4.38
N GLU A 45 -3.27 3.15 3.59
CA GLU A 45 -4.62 3.11 3.01
C GLU A 45 -5.68 2.87 4.09
N LEU A 46 -5.43 1.92 5.01
CA LEU A 46 -6.32 1.69 6.15
C LEU A 46 -6.49 2.95 7.01
N MET A 47 -5.40 3.67 7.29
CA MET A 47 -5.45 4.91 8.06
C MET A 47 -6.15 6.03 7.29
N TYR A 48 -5.90 6.16 5.99
CA TYR A 48 -6.60 7.11 5.12
C TYR A 48 -8.10 6.87 5.15
N ASP A 49 -8.54 5.63 4.96
CA ASP A 49 -9.96 5.27 4.98
C ASP A 49 -10.59 5.53 6.36
N ALA A 50 -9.88 5.25 7.45
CA ALA A 50 -10.36 5.54 8.81
C ALA A 50 -10.55 7.03 9.06
N LEU A 51 -9.59 7.86 8.66
CA LEU A 51 -9.66 9.32 8.78
C LEU A 51 -10.78 9.90 7.90
N LYS A 52 -10.92 9.42 6.67
CA LYS A 52 -12.04 9.83 5.79
C LYS A 52 -13.39 9.45 6.39
N LYS A 53 -13.53 8.27 6.98
CA LYS A 53 -14.73 7.82 7.68
C LYS A 53 -15.04 8.69 8.90
N ALA A 54 -14.00 9.19 9.58
CA ALA A 54 -14.12 10.13 10.69
C ALA A 54 -14.48 11.57 10.25
N GLY A 55 -14.59 11.82 8.94
CA GLY A 55 -14.87 13.15 8.40
C GLY A 55 -13.70 14.13 8.44
N GLN A 56 -12.49 13.63 8.63
CA GLN A 56 -11.30 14.47 8.70
C GLN A 56 -10.80 14.87 7.31
N ASP A 57 -10.17 16.04 7.21
CA ASP A 57 -9.39 16.37 6.01
C ASP A 57 -8.11 15.55 6.01
N VAL A 58 -7.92 14.74 4.99
CA VAL A 58 -6.76 13.88 4.83
C VAL A 58 -6.28 13.88 3.39
N LYS A 59 -4.97 14.08 3.23
CA LYS A 59 -4.29 14.08 1.94
C LYS A 59 -3.23 12.98 1.93
N LEU A 60 -3.02 12.36 0.76
CA LEU A 60 -1.97 11.38 0.53
C LEU A 60 -0.86 11.99 -0.34
N TYR A 61 0.38 11.85 0.11
CA TYR A 61 1.58 12.14 -0.65
C TYR A 61 2.36 10.83 -0.83
N LEU A 62 2.29 10.24 -2.03
CA LEU A 62 2.81 8.91 -2.30
C LEU A 62 4.00 8.99 -3.25
N HIS A 63 5.19 8.66 -2.77
CA HIS A 63 6.42 8.70 -3.56
C HIS A 63 6.93 7.30 -3.91
N GLN A 64 7.83 7.19 -4.89
CA GLN A 64 8.39 5.92 -5.35
C GLN A 64 9.56 5.42 -4.48
N GLY A 65 9.78 6.02 -3.34
CA GLY A 65 10.79 5.56 -2.38
C GLY A 65 10.38 4.31 -1.62
N ASP A 66 11.33 3.81 -0.89
CA ASP A 66 11.18 2.76 0.11
C ASP A 66 10.84 3.35 1.49
N HIS A 67 11.32 2.75 2.57
CA HIS A 67 11.16 3.21 3.95
C HIS A 67 12.04 4.41 4.25
N VAL A 68 11.82 5.52 3.52
CA VAL A 68 12.59 6.76 3.66
C VAL A 68 11.67 7.97 3.67
N TYR A 69 12.09 8.99 4.40
CA TYR A 69 11.43 10.27 4.40
C TYR A 69 11.71 11.01 3.07
N PRO A 70 10.73 11.69 2.44
CA PRO A 70 10.92 12.34 1.13
C PRO A 70 12.07 13.33 1.09
N ALA A 71 12.36 13.97 2.21
CA ALA A 71 13.46 14.92 2.34
C ALA A 71 14.83 14.26 2.58
N ALA A 72 14.89 12.96 2.81
CA ALA A 72 16.17 12.22 2.86
C ALA A 72 16.74 12.02 1.44
N MET A 73 17.13 13.05 0.85
CA MET A 73 17.37 13.48 -0.51
C MET A 73 18.37 12.67 -1.35
N SER A 74 19.12 11.74 -0.77
CA SER A 74 20.16 11.01 -1.50
C SER A 74 19.65 10.11 -2.63
N ARG A 75 18.32 9.89 -2.70
CA ARG A 75 17.68 9.01 -3.67
C ARG A 75 16.70 9.72 -4.63
N GLY A 76 16.58 11.04 -4.57
CA GLY A 76 15.75 11.82 -5.48
C GLY A 76 14.25 11.60 -5.37
N TYR A 77 13.76 11.06 -4.26
CA TYR A 77 12.34 10.74 -4.08
C TYR A 77 11.53 11.95 -3.63
N GLY A 78 10.99 12.69 -4.53
CA GLY A 78 9.92 13.61 -4.20
C GLY A 78 10.38 14.96 -3.67
N ILE A 79 11.46 15.42 -4.18
CA ILE A 79 11.94 16.77 -3.88
C ILE A 79 10.91 17.81 -4.31
N THR A 80 10.27 17.59 -5.45
CA THR A 80 9.28 18.50 -6.01
C THR A 80 8.09 17.73 -6.55
N ALA A 81 6.95 17.91 -5.92
CA ALA A 81 5.69 17.45 -6.43
C ALA A 81 4.97 18.60 -7.13
N ASN A 82 4.73 18.49 -8.44
CA ASN A 82 4.12 19.55 -9.24
C ASN A 82 4.84 20.93 -9.10
N GLY A 83 6.17 20.92 -8.98
CA GLY A 83 6.96 22.11 -8.81
C GLY A 83 7.03 22.64 -7.36
N GLN A 84 6.39 21.99 -6.41
CA GLN A 84 6.43 22.34 -4.99
C GLN A 84 7.41 21.41 -4.24
N ASP A 85 8.35 22.00 -3.53
CA ASP A 85 9.24 21.26 -2.63
C ASP A 85 8.46 20.59 -1.49
N PHE A 86 8.91 19.44 -1.04
CA PHE A 86 8.23 18.71 0.04
C PHE A 86 8.17 19.51 1.35
N TYR A 87 9.22 20.23 1.69
CA TYR A 87 9.21 21.05 2.90
C TYR A 87 8.26 22.24 2.80
N ASP A 88 8.11 22.81 1.60
CA ASP A 88 7.13 23.87 1.37
C ASP A 88 5.70 23.33 1.50
N LEU A 89 5.46 22.13 0.97
CA LEU A 89 4.18 21.43 1.15
C LEU A 89 3.89 21.18 2.63
N LEU A 90 4.88 20.63 3.36
CA LEU A 90 4.76 20.34 4.78
C LEU A 90 4.55 21.63 5.61
N ASN A 91 5.29 22.69 5.29
CA ASN A 91 5.13 23.98 5.94
C ASN A 91 3.74 24.58 5.67
N THR A 92 3.25 24.49 4.44
CA THR A 92 1.90 24.92 4.08
C THR A 92 0.85 24.18 4.90
N TRP A 93 0.97 22.85 5.01
CA TRP A 93 0.09 22.02 5.82
C TRP A 93 0.11 22.42 7.31
N LEU A 94 1.30 22.47 7.90
CA LEU A 94 1.46 22.73 9.33
C LEU A 94 1.05 24.16 9.70
N THR A 95 1.36 25.17 8.90
CA THR A 95 0.99 26.55 9.19
C THR A 95 -0.53 26.75 9.13
N HIS A 96 -1.21 26.06 8.24
CA HIS A 96 -2.68 26.10 8.21
C HIS A 96 -3.28 25.49 9.48
N TYR A 97 -2.97 24.22 9.76
CA TYR A 97 -3.64 23.48 10.84
C TYR A 97 -3.16 23.83 12.25
N LEU A 98 -1.93 24.34 12.41
CA LEU A 98 -1.40 24.70 13.72
C LEU A 98 -1.56 26.19 14.03
N TYR A 99 -1.49 27.04 13.03
CA TYR A 99 -1.51 28.49 13.22
C TYR A 99 -2.72 29.19 12.59
N GLY A 100 -3.57 28.46 11.90
CA GLY A 100 -4.77 29.01 11.26
C GLY A 100 -4.49 29.93 10.08
N VAL A 101 -3.33 29.76 9.42
CA VAL A 101 -2.99 30.56 8.24
C VAL A 101 -3.88 30.13 7.08
N ASP A 102 -4.57 31.09 6.48
CA ASP A 102 -5.31 30.88 5.23
C ASP A 102 -4.35 30.88 4.06
N ASN A 103 -3.96 29.69 3.64
CA ASN A 103 -2.99 29.43 2.58
C ASN A 103 -3.50 28.44 1.52
N HIS A 104 -4.81 28.23 1.51
CA HIS A 104 -5.49 27.36 0.54
C HIS A 104 -5.05 25.90 0.52
N VAL A 105 -4.56 25.36 1.65
CA VAL A 105 -4.11 23.97 1.77
C VAL A 105 -5.23 22.97 1.45
N GLU A 106 -6.47 23.35 1.64
CA GLU A 106 -7.66 22.56 1.32
C GLU A 106 -7.75 22.25 -0.19
N SER A 107 -7.20 23.15 -1.01
CA SER A 107 -7.17 22.99 -2.47
C SER A 107 -6.16 21.93 -2.95
N LEU A 108 -5.29 21.43 -2.06
CA LEU A 108 -4.41 20.33 -2.40
C LEU A 108 -5.20 19.10 -2.84
N PRO A 109 -4.73 18.36 -3.84
CA PRO A 109 -5.42 17.14 -4.29
C PRO A 109 -5.53 16.13 -3.14
N ALA A 110 -6.59 15.34 -3.16
CA ALA A 110 -6.78 14.30 -2.16
C ALA A 110 -5.63 13.29 -2.15
N VAL A 111 -5.09 13.00 -3.32
CA VAL A 111 -3.93 12.13 -3.50
C VAL A 111 -2.98 12.75 -4.51
N LEU A 112 -1.71 12.79 -4.16
CA LEU A 112 -0.62 13.17 -5.05
C LEU A 112 0.35 11.99 -5.12
N ALA A 113 0.48 11.37 -6.29
CA ALA A 113 1.30 10.17 -6.46
C ALA A 113 2.37 10.37 -7.54
N GLN A 114 3.60 10.01 -7.19
CA GLN A 114 4.76 10.05 -8.08
C GLN A 114 4.69 8.91 -9.11
N ASN A 115 5.02 9.22 -10.36
CA ASN A 115 5.05 8.22 -11.42
C ASN A 115 6.22 7.24 -11.21
N ASN A 116 5.98 5.95 -11.48
CA ASN A 116 6.97 4.90 -11.27
C ASN A 116 8.04 4.81 -12.37
N TYR A 117 7.79 5.38 -13.56
CA TYR A 117 8.76 5.42 -14.65
C TYR A 117 9.53 6.74 -14.72
N ASP A 118 8.84 7.84 -14.40
CA ASP A 118 9.41 9.18 -14.44
C ASP A 118 9.17 9.87 -13.11
N PRO A 119 10.14 9.81 -12.18
CA PRO A 119 10.00 10.39 -10.85
C PRO A 119 9.82 11.92 -10.84
N SER A 120 10.08 12.61 -11.96
CA SER A 120 9.80 14.04 -12.08
C SER A 120 8.31 14.33 -12.25
N LYS A 121 7.51 13.32 -12.60
CA LYS A 121 6.08 13.45 -12.84
C LYS A 121 5.25 12.98 -11.66
N TRP A 122 4.23 13.76 -11.35
CA TRP A 122 3.26 13.47 -10.33
C TRP A 122 1.85 13.54 -10.90
N THR A 123 0.97 12.70 -10.39
CA THR A 123 -0.43 12.67 -10.82
C THR A 123 -1.33 12.88 -9.62
N SER A 124 -2.31 13.75 -9.78
CA SER A 124 -3.34 14.03 -8.78
C SER A 124 -4.55 13.12 -9.01
N TYR A 125 -5.10 12.59 -7.90
CA TYR A 125 -6.31 11.79 -7.92
C TYR A 125 -7.27 12.23 -6.82
N ASP A 126 -8.57 12.07 -7.06
CA ASP A 126 -9.61 12.37 -6.07
C ASP A 126 -9.71 11.32 -4.96
N ASN A 127 -9.22 10.12 -5.24
CA ASN A 127 -9.18 9.01 -4.28
C ASN A 127 -8.13 7.98 -4.68
N TRP A 128 -7.78 7.08 -3.75
CA TRP A 128 -6.85 5.99 -3.95
C TRP A 128 -7.56 4.63 -4.09
N LYS A 129 -8.63 4.57 -4.85
CA LYS A 129 -9.40 3.33 -5.08
C LYS A 129 -9.39 2.98 -6.55
N SER A 130 -9.29 1.68 -6.84
CA SER A 130 -9.50 1.16 -8.19
C SER A 130 -10.98 0.88 -8.39
N SER A 131 -11.50 1.26 -9.55
CA SER A 131 -12.86 0.96 -9.98
C SER A 131 -12.95 -0.26 -10.92
N GLN A 132 -11.81 -0.71 -11.43
CA GLN A 132 -11.75 -1.81 -12.40
C GLN A 132 -11.44 -3.14 -11.72
N ARG A 133 -11.98 -4.22 -12.29
CA ARG A 133 -11.68 -5.58 -11.90
C ARG A 133 -11.00 -6.30 -13.05
N LEU A 134 -9.84 -6.88 -12.77
CA LEU A 134 -9.16 -7.79 -13.67
C LEU A 134 -9.46 -9.22 -13.23
N PHE A 135 -10.00 -10.03 -14.13
CA PHE A 135 -10.19 -11.45 -13.88
C PHE A 135 -8.98 -12.20 -14.42
N LEU A 136 -8.18 -12.72 -13.51
CA LEU A 136 -7.05 -13.56 -13.88
C LEU A 136 -7.56 -14.94 -14.26
N ASN A 137 -7.18 -15.41 -15.43
CA ASN A 137 -7.58 -16.68 -15.99
C ASN A 137 -9.10 -16.85 -16.11
N ALA A 138 -9.68 -16.12 -17.04
CA ALA A 138 -11.11 -16.12 -17.34
C ALA A 138 -11.69 -17.46 -17.82
N SER A 139 -10.88 -18.50 -18.00
CA SER A 139 -11.40 -19.84 -18.21
C SER A 139 -11.96 -20.34 -16.88
N SER A 140 -13.20 -20.73 -16.88
CA SER A 140 -13.98 -21.30 -15.76
C SER A 140 -13.42 -22.62 -15.21
N LYS A 141 -12.18 -22.93 -15.45
CA LYS A 141 -11.51 -24.15 -14.98
C LYS A 141 -11.03 -23.91 -13.55
N ARG A 142 -11.65 -24.62 -12.62
CA ARG A 142 -11.15 -24.84 -11.28
C ARG A 142 -9.75 -25.46 -11.43
N LEU A 143 -8.71 -24.72 -11.04
CA LEU A 143 -7.38 -25.27 -10.90
C LEU A 143 -7.33 -25.96 -9.54
N GLU A 144 -7.32 -27.26 -9.55
CA GLU A 144 -6.98 -28.06 -8.37
C GLU A 144 -5.48 -28.38 -8.45
N GLU A 145 -4.68 -27.60 -7.76
CA GLU A 145 -3.26 -27.88 -7.59
C GLU A 145 -2.93 -28.00 -6.12
N THR A 146 -2.09 -28.95 -5.79
CA THR A 146 -1.54 -29.11 -4.45
C THR A 146 -0.25 -28.34 -4.37
N ILE A 147 -0.25 -27.27 -3.57
CA ILE A 147 0.95 -26.49 -3.25
C ILE A 147 1.56 -27.10 -2.00
N SER A 148 2.85 -27.43 -2.05
CA SER A 148 3.56 -27.84 -0.85
C SER A 148 3.78 -26.65 0.06
N SER A 149 3.35 -26.75 1.32
CA SER A 149 3.68 -25.78 2.37
C SER A 149 5.08 -26.01 2.95
N ASP A 150 5.74 -27.07 2.57
CA ASP A 150 7.11 -27.35 2.96
C ASP A 150 8.08 -26.61 2.03
N TYR A 151 8.43 -25.40 2.44
CA TYR A 151 9.36 -24.55 1.71
C TYR A 151 10.76 -25.16 1.61
N ALA A 152 11.18 -25.97 2.58
CA ALA A 152 12.47 -26.66 2.52
C ALA A 152 12.46 -27.75 1.45
N ALA A 153 11.37 -28.52 1.34
CA ALA A 153 11.20 -29.52 0.28
C ALA A 153 11.08 -28.90 -1.11
N ALA A 154 10.64 -27.64 -1.20
CA ALA A 154 10.58 -26.86 -2.43
C ALA A 154 11.91 -26.18 -2.78
N GLY A 155 12.95 -26.34 -1.97
CA GLY A 155 14.25 -25.67 -2.16
C GLY A 155 14.22 -24.17 -1.96
N VAL A 156 13.27 -23.67 -1.18
CA VAL A 156 13.05 -22.25 -0.94
C VAL A 156 13.63 -21.84 0.42
N GLU A 157 14.71 -21.08 0.41
CA GLU A 157 15.20 -20.44 1.64
C GLU A 157 14.37 -19.24 2.02
N ILE A 158 13.94 -19.18 3.28
CA ILE A 158 13.06 -18.11 3.81
C ILE A 158 13.74 -16.74 3.83
N ALA A 159 15.08 -16.69 3.75
CA ALA A 159 15.86 -15.47 3.85
C ALA A 159 15.65 -14.45 2.70
N ASN A 160 15.23 -14.93 1.51
CA ASN A 160 15.05 -14.09 0.32
C ASN A 160 13.69 -14.33 -0.33
N ARG A 161 12.62 -14.04 0.40
CA ARG A 161 11.23 -14.35 -0.01
C ARG A 161 10.85 -13.89 -1.42
N ASN A 162 11.24 -12.71 -1.82
CA ASN A 162 10.81 -12.14 -3.10
C ASN A 162 11.51 -12.79 -4.31
N GLU A 163 12.80 -13.07 -4.21
CA GLU A 163 13.54 -13.78 -5.26
C GLU A 163 13.18 -15.25 -5.33
N THR A 164 12.88 -15.83 -4.19
CA THR A 164 12.68 -17.27 -4.06
C THR A 164 11.31 -17.70 -4.56
N VAL A 165 10.26 -16.89 -4.33
CA VAL A 165 8.92 -17.19 -4.86
C VAL A 165 8.91 -17.13 -6.38
N SER A 166 9.62 -16.20 -7.00
CA SER A 166 9.70 -16.09 -8.47
C SER A 166 10.49 -17.24 -9.11
N LYS A 167 11.42 -17.86 -8.37
CA LYS A 167 12.25 -19.00 -8.82
C LYS A 167 11.73 -20.35 -8.34
N ALA A 168 10.71 -20.36 -7.49
CA ALA A 168 10.14 -21.59 -6.96
C ALA A 168 9.57 -22.46 -8.10
N SER A 169 9.76 -23.77 -7.97
CA SER A 169 9.16 -24.72 -8.89
C SER A 169 7.63 -24.60 -8.88
N SER A 170 6.97 -25.03 -9.95
CA SER A 170 5.51 -25.04 -10.07
C SER A 170 4.78 -25.78 -8.93
N LYS A 171 5.50 -26.51 -8.09
CA LYS A 171 4.96 -27.17 -6.89
C LYS A 171 4.75 -26.23 -5.70
N ALA A 172 5.37 -25.05 -5.69
CA ALA A 172 5.32 -24.10 -4.58
C ALA A 172 4.58 -22.80 -4.93
N ASN A 173 4.17 -22.63 -6.18
CA ASN A 173 3.43 -21.44 -6.61
C ASN A 173 2.37 -21.78 -7.66
N LEU A 174 1.37 -20.91 -7.74
CA LEU A 174 0.39 -20.84 -8.81
C LEU A 174 0.56 -19.53 -9.53
N THR A 175 0.74 -19.58 -10.85
CA THR A 175 0.90 -18.41 -11.67
C THR A 175 -0.33 -18.24 -12.56
N PHE A 176 -0.96 -17.09 -12.46
CA PHE A 176 -2.05 -16.65 -13.33
C PHE A 176 -1.55 -15.52 -14.21
N VAL A 177 -1.80 -15.62 -15.50
CA VAL A 177 -1.36 -14.64 -16.49
C VAL A 177 -2.58 -14.09 -17.21
N SER A 178 -2.60 -12.78 -17.43
CA SER A 178 -3.56 -12.09 -18.28
C SER A 178 -2.80 -11.16 -19.22
N ASP A 179 -3.23 -11.10 -20.46
CA ASP A 179 -2.65 -10.17 -21.43
C ASP A 179 -3.13 -8.75 -21.13
N VAL A 180 -2.19 -7.81 -21.15
CA VAL A 180 -2.48 -6.39 -21.10
C VAL A 180 -2.39 -5.86 -22.53
N THR A 181 -3.54 -5.50 -23.10
CA THR A 181 -3.67 -5.13 -24.51
C THR A 181 -3.57 -3.63 -24.77
N GLU A 182 -3.55 -2.82 -23.70
CA GLU A 182 -3.46 -1.36 -23.76
C GLU A 182 -2.70 -0.81 -22.55
N ASP A 183 -2.20 0.42 -22.67
CA ASP A 183 -1.54 1.10 -21.54
C ASP A 183 -2.47 1.20 -20.34
N THR A 184 -2.03 0.61 -19.24
CA THR A 184 -2.87 0.46 -18.05
C THR A 184 -2.21 1.09 -16.83
N THR A 185 -2.94 1.97 -16.15
CA THR A 185 -2.53 2.52 -14.85
C THR A 185 -3.20 1.75 -13.72
N ILE A 186 -2.37 1.18 -12.85
CA ILE A 186 -2.83 0.52 -11.63
C ILE A 186 -2.58 1.46 -10.45
N LYS A 187 -3.64 1.77 -9.71
CA LYS A 187 -3.58 2.56 -8.48
C LYS A 187 -4.45 1.92 -7.39
N GLY A 188 -4.16 2.23 -6.13
CA GLY A 188 -4.88 1.63 -4.99
C GLY A 188 -4.38 0.22 -4.67
N HIS A 189 -5.00 -0.43 -3.70
CA HIS A 189 -4.73 -1.83 -3.41
C HIS A 189 -5.39 -2.74 -4.44
N ILE A 190 -4.74 -3.86 -4.70
CA ILE A 190 -5.29 -4.90 -5.57
C ILE A 190 -5.90 -5.99 -4.67
N PRO A 191 -7.24 -6.01 -4.47
CA PRO A 191 -7.87 -7.08 -3.72
C PRO A 191 -7.80 -8.38 -4.53
N VAL A 192 -7.24 -9.42 -3.93
CA VAL A 192 -7.18 -10.75 -4.52
C VAL A 192 -8.23 -11.62 -3.86
N HIS A 193 -9.15 -12.17 -4.65
CA HIS A 193 -10.17 -13.09 -4.17
C HIS A 193 -9.88 -14.49 -4.69
N PHE A 194 -9.64 -15.42 -3.79
CA PHE A 194 -9.49 -16.83 -4.13
C PHE A 194 -10.19 -17.70 -3.10
N LYS A 195 -10.54 -18.92 -3.50
CA LYS A 195 -10.99 -19.97 -2.60
C LYS A 195 -9.86 -20.98 -2.45
N ALA A 196 -9.48 -21.27 -1.22
CA ALA A 196 -8.47 -22.24 -0.91
C ALA A 196 -8.99 -23.24 0.12
N ALA A 197 -8.45 -24.46 0.09
CA ALA A 197 -8.66 -25.47 1.11
C ALA A 197 -7.32 -26.09 1.49
N LEU A 198 -7.11 -26.33 2.78
CA LEU A 198 -5.97 -27.10 3.27
C LEU A 198 -6.33 -28.58 3.23
N ALA A 199 -5.62 -29.36 2.41
CA ALA A 199 -5.83 -30.80 2.32
C ALA A 199 -5.20 -31.56 3.50
N LYS A 200 -4.05 -31.07 3.99
CA LYS A 200 -3.33 -31.55 5.19
C LYS A 200 -2.51 -30.39 5.76
N GLY A 201 -2.46 -30.29 7.06
CA GLY A 201 -1.63 -29.31 7.75
C GLY A 201 -2.37 -28.56 8.85
N GLN A 202 -1.61 -27.88 9.70
CA GLN A 202 -2.14 -26.94 10.66
C GLN A 202 -2.14 -25.55 9.99
N GLY A 203 -3.28 -24.87 10.06
CA GLY A 203 -3.41 -23.47 9.66
C GLY A 203 -2.70 -22.55 10.64
#